data_de081ba95f471a49b046ab828c761160
#
_entry.id   de081ba95f471a49b046ab828c761160
#
_cell.length_a   1.000
_cell.length_b   1.000
_cell.length_c   1.000
_cell.angle_alpha   90.00
_cell.angle_beta   90.00
_cell.angle_gamma   90.00
#
_symmetry.space_group_name_H-M   'P 1'
#
loop_
_entity.id
_entity.type
_entity.pdbx_description
1 polymer ?
#
loop_
_entity_poly.entity_id
_entity_poly.type
_entity_poly.pdbx_seq_one_letter_code
_entity_poly.pdbx_strand_id
1 'polypeptide(L)'
;MDERTSGVSQSPSSAGHVRGSSAADGRGYAEAEKRGVMTVENMLDEPAALPAPHLAADRYVRGHPGCCERLVINISGLRFETQLKTFDQFPDTLLGDPRKRMRYFDPLRNEYFFDRNRPSFDAILYYYQSGGRIRRPVNVPIDIFSEEIRFYQLGAGAMEKFREDEGFIKEDERVLPKREFQKQVWLLFEYPESSGPARGIAIVSVLVILISIVIFCMETLPEFRDVRDRATVAPAVNGTAPYAPSPFTDPFFVIETLCIIWFSFELLVRFFACPSKTTFSKNIMNIIDIVAIIPYFITLGTDLAERQTNSSGQQAMSLAILRVIRLVRVFRIFKLSRHSKGLQILGQTLKASMRELGLLIFFLFIGVILFSSAVYFAEADDPSSSFTSIPDAFWWAVVTMTTVGYGDMHPVTIGGKIVGSLCAIAGVLTIALPVPVIVSNFNYFYHRETEGEEPPLYASSGSCEHLEHLEHLEHLEHLEHLEHLLYI
;
A
#
# COMPACT_ATOMS: atom_id res chain seq x y z
N MET A 1 -58.16 -14.39 -22.47
CA MET A 1 -57.68 -14.85 -23.80
C MET A 1 -56.34 -15.47 -23.50
N ASP A 2 -56.48 -16.69 -23.27
CA ASP A 2 -55.85 -17.93 -23.81
C ASP A 2 -54.37 -18.07 -23.44
N GLU A 3 -54.10 -18.97 -22.51
CA GLU A 3 -53.89 -20.44 -22.61
C GLU A 3 -52.72 -20.78 -23.55
N ARG A 4 -51.67 -21.51 -23.11
CA ARG A 4 -51.55 -22.96 -22.76
C ARG A 4 -50.14 -23.26 -22.33
N THR A 5 -49.95 -23.90 -21.23
CA THR A 5 -49.65 -25.33 -20.96
C THR A 5 -48.35 -25.83 -21.63
N SER A 6 -47.46 -26.53 -21.07
CA SER A 6 -47.35 -27.55 -20.03
C SER A 6 -46.04 -28.29 -20.31
N GLY A 7 -45.42 -28.93 -19.33
CA GLY A 7 -44.32 -29.88 -19.54
C GLY A 7 -43.55 -30.25 -18.30
N VAL A 8 -44.21 -30.94 -17.42
CA VAL A 8 -43.68 -31.75 -16.31
C VAL A 8 -42.99 -32.99 -16.86
N SER A 9 -41.82 -33.36 -16.34
CA SER A 9 -41.52 -34.80 -16.19
C SER A 9 -40.52 -35.02 -15.03
N GLN A 10 -41.01 -35.82 -14.16
CA GLN A 10 -40.54 -36.38 -12.91
C GLN A 10 -39.37 -37.38 -13.09
N SER A 11 -38.67 -37.52 -11.97
CA SER A 11 -37.77 -38.58 -11.54
C SER A 11 -38.31 -40.03 -11.76
N PRO A 12 -37.46 -41.08 -11.57
CA PRO A 12 -37.50 -41.70 -10.25
C PRO A 12 -36.17 -42.26 -9.69
N SER A 13 -36.16 -42.24 -8.37
CA SER A 13 -35.55 -43.09 -7.38
C SER A 13 -35.49 -44.59 -7.70
N SER A 14 -34.39 -45.30 -7.35
CA SER A 14 -34.51 -46.66 -6.82
C SER A 14 -33.37 -46.96 -5.83
N ALA A 15 -33.81 -47.28 -4.64
CA ALA A 15 -33.08 -47.91 -3.56
C ALA A 15 -32.91 -49.41 -3.86
N GLY A 16 -31.76 -49.97 -3.46
CA GLY A 16 -31.51 -51.39 -3.50
C GLY A 16 -30.67 -51.82 -2.29
N HIS A 17 -31.38 -52.27 -1.30
CA HIS A 17 -30.89 -52.89 -0.08
C HIS A 17 -30.74 -54.42 -0.34
N VAL A 18 -29.55 -55.00 -0.08
CA VAL A 18 -29.47 -56.47 0.20
C VAL A 18 -28.42 -56.69 1.30
N ARG A 19 -28.91 -57.38 2.32
CA ARG A 19 -28.25 -58.06 3.44
C ARG A 19 -27.63 -59.38 3.01
N GLY A 20 -26.67 -59.82 3.82
CA GLY A 20 -26.34 -61.24 4.01
C GLY A 20 -24.86 -61.40 4.31
N SER A 21 -24.39 -61.56 5.50
CA SER A 21 -24.46 -62.64 6.48
C SER A 21 -23.40 -63.71 6.21
N SER A 22 -22.62 -63.93 7.30
CA SER A 22 -22.10 -65.19 7.82
C SER A 22 -20.68 -65.61 7.46
N ALA A 23 -19.82 -65.53 8.41
CA ALA A 23 -19.34 -66.56 9.36
C ALA A 23 -18.10 -67.36 8.93
N ALA A 24 -17.10 -67.23 9.80
CA ALA A 24 -16.27 -68.31 10.38
C ALA A 24 -15.35 -69.14 9.47
N ASP A 25 -14.08 -69.06 9.77
CA ASP A 25 -13.26 -70.11 10.38
C ASP A 25 -11.83 -69.57 10.53
N GLY A 26 -11.26 -69.59 11.56
CA GLY A 26 -10.63 -70.22 12.63
C GLY A 26 -9.66 -71.32 12.20
N ARG A 27 -8.38 -71.07 12.44
CA ARG A 27 -7.29 -71.99 12.74
C ARG A 27 -6.02 -71.77 11.94
N GLY A 28 -4.96 -71.63 12.70
CA GLY A 28 -3.61 -71.69 12.21
C GLY A 28 -2.57 -71.02 13.10
N TYR A 29 -2.62 -71.30 14.42
CA TYR A 29 -1.47 -71.09 15.29
C TYR A 29 -0.47 -72.24 15.10
N ALA A 30 0.81 -71.83 15.23
CA ALA A 30 1.93 -72.62 15.70
C ALA A 30 2.95 -73.07 14.64
N GLU A 31 4.16 -72.88 15.10
CA GLU A 31 5.42 -73.51 14.70
C GLU A 31 6.28 -72.82 13.66
N ALA A 32 7.21 -71.98 14.19
CA ALA A 32 8.64 -72.21 14.01
C ALA A 32 9.49 -71.22 14.86
N GLU A 33 9.50 -71.46 16.15
CA GLU A 33 10.59 -71.09 17.04
C GLU A 33 11.59 -72.23 16.98
N LYS A 34 12.78 -71.97 16.47
CA LYS A 34 14.08 -72.56 16.84
C LYS A 34 15.10 -72.47 15.70
N ARG A 35 16.15 -71.74 16.02
CA ARG A 35 17.56 -71.78 15.58
C ARG A 35 18.00 -70.42 15.06
N GLY A 36 19.00 -69.74 15.61
CA GLY A 36 20.09 -70.14 16.48
C GLY A 36 20.75 -68.87 16.98
N VAL A 37 20.98 -68.84 18.25
CA VAL A 37 21.91 -67.93 18.90
C VAL A 37 23.29 -68.21 18.34
N MET A 38 23.87 -67.25 17.58
CA MET A 38 25.30 -67.21 17.31
C MET A 38 25.90 -66.00 18.02
N THR A 39 26.75 -66.35 18.93
CA THR A 39 27.64 -65.56 19.77
C THR A 39 28.42 -64.52 18.98
N VAL A 40 28.39 -63.29 19.52
CA VAL A 40 29.29 -62.18 19.20
C VAL A 40 30.69 -62.53 19.72
N GLU A 41 31.52 -63.16 18.89
CA GLU A 41 32.98 -63.14 19.06
C GLU A 41 33.61 -63.55 17.72
N ASN A 42 34.53 -62.66 17.24
CA ASN A 42 35.37 -62.80 16.07
C ASN A 42 34.82 -62.22 14.73
N MET A 43 34.93 -60.91 14.59
CA MET A 43 35.37 -60.26 13.36
C MET A 43 35.93 -58.87 13.70
N LEU A 44 37.08 -58.84 14.35
CA LEU A 44 38.03 -57.76 14.30
C LEU A 44 38.95 -58.14 13.12
N ASP A 45 38.62 -57.68 11.92
CA ASP A 45 39.63 -57.54 10.87
C ASP A 45 39.13 -56.55 9.81
N GLU A 46 39.98 -55.53 9.62
CA GLU A 46 40.08 -54.50 8.59
C GLU A 46 39.01 -53.40 8.48
N PRO A 47 39.37 -52.12 8.71
CA PRO A 47 38.54 -50.99 8.29
C PRO A 47 38.57 -50.91 6.78
N ALA A 48 37.49 -51.30 6.13
CA ALA A 48 37.26 -50.96 4.73
C ALA A 48 37.36 -49.45 4.61
N ALA A 49 38.40 -48.99 3.96
CA ALA A 49 38.64 -47.58 3.64
C ALA A 49 37.39 -47.03 2.97
N LEU A 50 36.73 -46.10 3.64
CA LEU A 50 35.72 -45.25 3.05
C LEU A 50 36.31 -44.63 1.77
N PRO A 51 35.70 -44.75 0.60
CA PRO A 51 36.19 -44.13 -0.61
C PRO A 51 36.25 -42.62 -0.40
N ALA A 52 37.42 -42.04 -0.61
CA ALA A 52 37.68 -40.62 -0.46
C ALA A 52 36.63 -39.81 -1.26
N PRO A 53 36.08 -38.71 -0.69
CA PRO A 53 35.01 -37.92 -1.28
C PRO A 53 35.31 -37.38 -2.69
N HIS A 54 36.53 -37.40 -3.14
CA HIS A 54 36.97 -36.95 -4.49
C HIS A 54 36.63 -37.94 -5.61
N LEU A 55 36.41 -39.24 -5.30
CA LEU A 55 36.07 -40.25 -6.31
C LEU A 55 34.59 -40.28 -6.65
N ALA A 56 33.73 -39.79 -5.76
CA ALA A 56 32.31 -39.60 -6.04
C ALA A 56 32.04 -38.38 -6.96
N ALA A 57 32.86 -37.30 -6.78
CA ALA A 57 32.75 -36.10 -7.60
C ALA A 57 33.18 -36.34 -9.07
N ASP A 58 34.16 -37.21 -9.30
CA ASP A 58 34.73 -37.46 -10.65
C ASP A 58 33.82 -38.43 -11.48
N ARG A 59 32.96 -39.21 -10.82
CA ARG A 59 31.98 -40.05 -11.48
C ARG A 59 30.75 -39.26 -11.96
N TYR A 60 30.51 -38.09 -11.38
CA TYR A 60 29.44 -37.15 -11.76
C TYR A 60 29.76 -36.32 -13.01
N VAL A 61 31.02 -36.21 -13.42
CA VAL A 61 31.47 -35.39 -14.54
C VAL A 61 31.46 -36.16 -15.88
N ARG A 62 31.31 -37.50 -15.88
CA ARG A 62 31.26 -38.29 -17.11
C ARG A 62 29.88 -38.90 -17.31
N GLY A 63 29.10 -38.24 -18.17
CA GLY A 63 27.75 -38.59 -18.51
C GLY A 63 27.53 -40.04 -18.97
N HIS A 64 26.52 -40.65 -18.37
CA HIS A 64 25.76 -41.72 -19.01
C HIS A 64 24.42 -41.17 -19.47
N PRO A 65 24.07 -41.25 -20.77
CA PRO A 65 22.73 -40.87 -21.24
C PRO A 65 21.76 -41.98 -20.85
N GLY A 66 20.95 -41.75 -19.82
CA GLY A 66 19.83 -42.63 -19.55
C GLY A 66 19.40 -42.89 -18.09
N CYS A 67 20.04 -42.31 -17.09
CA CYS A 67 19.61 -42.55 -15.72
C CYS A 67 18.90 -41.30 -15.14
N CYS A 68 17.60 -41.46 -14.76
CA CYS A 68 16.83 -40.48 -14.02
C CYS A 68 17.35 -40.41 -12.58
N GLU A 69 18.50 -39.74 -12.36
CA GLU A 69 19.11 -39.59 -11.06
C GLU A 69 18.24 -38.64 -10.24
N ARG A 70 17.66 -39.15 -9.15
CA ARG A 70 16.84 -38.38 -8.22
C ARG A 70 17.76 -37.67 -7.20
N LEU A 71 17.42 -36.44 -6.91
CA LEU A 71 18.08 -35.60 -5.95
C LEU A 71 17.10 -35.26 -4.82
N VAL A 72 17.54 -35.39 -3.57
CA VAL A 72 16.77 -35.04 -2.39
C VAL A 72 17.26 -33.72 -1.84
N ILE A 73 16.37 -32.77 -1.68
CA ILE A 73 16.61 -31.45 -1.09
C ILE A 73 15.76 -31.35 0.16
N ASN A 74 16.40 -31.00 1.27
CA ASN A 74 15.76 -30.83 2.57
C ASN A 74 15.80 -29.35 2.94
N ILE A 75 14.64 -28.72 3.03
CA ILE A 75 14.49 -27.32 3.43
C ILE A 75 13.97 -27.28 4.87
N SER A 76 14.87 -27.03 5.81
CA SER A 76 14.56 -26.95 7.24
C SER A 76 13.65 -28.11 7.73
N GLY A 77 13.88 -29.31 7.23
CA GLY A 77 13.10 -30.51 7.58
C GLY A 77 12.02 -30.94 6.57
N LEU A 78 11.66 -30.11 5.59
CA LEU A 78 10.75 -30.48 4.51
C LEU A 78 11.56 -31.04 3.32
N ARG A 79 11.27 -32.29 2.91
CA ARG A 79 12.00 -32.98 1.85
C ARG A 79 11.31 -32.87 0.51
N PHE A 80 12.09 -32.50 -0.50
CA PHE A 80 11.68 -32.43 -1.91
C PHE A 80 12.52 -33.41 -2.73
N GLU A 81 11.89 -34.16 -3.58
CA GLU A 81 12.55 -35.05 -4.54
C GLU A 81 12.36 -34.53 -5.96
N THR A 82 13.45 -34.43 -6.72
CA THR A 82 13.40 -34.00 -8.12
C THR A 82 14.49 -34.70 -8.93
N GLN A 83 14.43 -34.52 -10.24
CA GLN A 83 15.47 -35.07 -11.15
C GLN A 83 16.62 -34.07 -11.29
N LEU A 84 17.84 -34.56 -11.33
CA LEU A 84 19.02 -33.73 -11.54
C LEU A 84 18.90 -32.89 -12.83
N LYS A 85 18.36 -33.46 -13.87
CA LYS A 85 18.12 -32.81 -15.18
C LYS A 85 17.27 -31.55 -15.08
N THR A 86 16.43 -31.43 -14.06
CA THR A 86 15.58 -30.24 -13.84
C THR A 86 16.44 -28.99 -13.60
N PHE A 87 17.61 -29.13 -12.97
CA PHE A 87 18.51 -28.03 -12.67
C PHE A 87 19.48 -27.68 -13.80
N ASP A 88 19.73 -28.60 -14.72
CA ASP A 88 20.67 -28.42 -15.85
C ASP A 88 20.28 -27.26 -16.78
N GLN A 89 18.99 -26.87 -16.77
CA GLN A 89 18.50 -25.75 -17.57
C GLN A 89 19.04 -24.37 -17.10
N PHE A 90 19.47 -24.28 -15.84
CA PHE A 90 19.93 -23.04 -15.22
C PHE A 90 21.28 -23.27 -14.52
N PRO A 91 22.38 -23.47 -15.28
CA PRO A 91 23.67 -23.86 -14.71
C PRO A 91 24.33 -22.79 -13.84
N ASP A 92 23.94 -21.52 -13.98
CA ASP A 92 24.52 -20.41 -13.24
C ASP A 92 23.95 -20.23 -11.83
N THR A 93 22.84 -20.91 -11.53
CA THR A 93 22.13 -20.81 -10.25
C THR A 93 22.77 -21.68 -9.16
N LEU A 94 22.41 -21.44 -7.91
CA LEU A 94 22.93 -22.21 -6.76
C LEU A 94 22.59 -23.70 -6.86
N LEU A 95 21.39 -24.06 -7.30
CA LEU A 95 20.98 -25.46 -7.45
C LEU A 95 21.42 -26.06 -8.80
N GLY A 96 21.68 -25.24 -9.81
CA GLY A 96 22.14 -25.69 -11.13
C GLY A 96 23.62 -26.01 -11.15
N ASP A 97 24.46 -25.23 -10.46
CA ASP A 97 25.91 -25.46 -10.41
C ASP A 97 26.26 -26.55 -9.37
N PRO A 98 26.81 -27.71 -9.81
CA PRO A 98 27.22 -28.76 -8.90
C PRO A 98 28.22 -28.30 -7.83
N ARG A 99 29.12 -27.36 -8.15
CA ARG A 99 30.14 -26.86 -7.23
C ARG A 99 29.52 -26.02 -6.11
N LYS A 100 28.57 -25.18 -6.45
CA LYS A 100 27.84 -24.34 -5.48
C LYS A 100 26.95 -25.21 -4.57
N ARG A 101 26.23 -26.15 -5.16
CA ARG A 101 25.30 -27.05 -4.47
C ARG A 101 26.01 -27.97 -3.48
N MET A 102 27.23 -28.47 -3.81
CA MET A 102 28.01 -29.40 -2.95
C MET A 102 28.33 -28.84 -1.58
N ARG A 103 28.31 -27.53 -1.37
CA ARG A 103 28.52 -26.92 -0.05
C ARG A 103 27.41 -27.26 0.96
N TYR A 104 26.24 -27.62 0.46
CA TYR A 104 25.05 -27.93 1.26
C TYR A 104 24.73 -29.43 1.33
N PHE A 105 25.65 -30.28 0.86
CA PHE A 105 25.47 -31.72 0.81
C PHE A 105 25.77 -32.36 2.18
N ASP A 106 24.79 -33.11 2.72
CA ASP A 106 24.94 -33.95 3.90
C ASP A 106 25.22 -35.39 3.46
N PRO A 107 26.47 -35.90 3.61
CA PRO A 107 26.84 -37.24 3.20
C PRO A 107 26.17 -38.35 4.07
N LEU A 108 25.81 -38.04 5.32
CA LEU A 108 25.19 -39.01 6.23
C LEU A 108 23.77 -39.37 5.83
N ARG A 109 23.03 -38.35 5.30
CA ARG A 109 21.64 -38.50 4.88
C ARG A 109 21.46 -38.59 3.39
N ASN A 110 22.53 -38.39 2.61
CA ASN A 110 22.52 -38.34 1.16
C ASN A 110 21.48 -37.33 0.60
N GLU A 111 21.42 -36.15 1.23
CA GLU A 111 20.52 -35.06 0.86
C GLU A 111 21.23 -33.71 0.90
N TYR A 112 20.67 -32.71 0.19
CA TYR A 112 21.15 -31.33 0.27
C TYR A 112 20.32 -30.57 1.30
N PHE A 113 20.92 -30.05 2.35
CA PHE A 113 20.23 -29.34 3.41
C PHE A 113 20.37 -27.84 3.29
N PHE A 114 19.23 -27.14 3.35
CA PHE A 114 19.15 -25.68 3.36
C PHE A 114 18.27 -25.23 4.53
N ASP A 115 18.78 -24.38 5.40
CA ASP A 115 18.01 -23.75 6.46
C ASP A 115 17.38 -22.47 5.94
N ARG A 116 16.27 -22.61 5.20
CA ARG A 116 15.60 -21.51 4.48
C ARG A 116 14.07 -21.62 4.59
N ASN A 117 13.37 -20.62 4.06
CA ASN A 117 11.91 -20.52 4.12
C ASN A 117 11.23 -21.65 3.34
N ARG A 118 10.50 -22.53 4.07
CA ARG A 118 9.84 -23.71 3.50
C ARG A 118 8.77 -23.35 2.45
N PRO A 119 7.81 -22.43 2.73
CA PRO A 119 6.75 -22.10 1.78
C PRO A 119 7.27 -21.50 0.47
N SER A 120 8.41 -20.82 0.48
CA SER A 120 9.02 -20.23 -0.71
C SER A 120 9.62 -21.26 -1.66
N PHE A 121 10.10 -22.39 -1.13
CA PHE A 121 10.87 -23.35 -1.92
C PHE A 121 10.03 -24.05 -2.99
N ASP A 122 8.74 -24.25 -2.77
CA ASP A 122 7.84 -24.79 -3.81
C ASP A 122 7.87 -23.93 -5.08
N ALA A 123 7.86 -22.62 -4.94
CA ALA A 123 7.93 -21.70 -6.06
C ALA A 123 9.34 -21.64 -6.69
N ILE A 124 10.39 -21.77 -5.89
CA ILE A 124 11.77 -21.89 -6.39
C ILE A 124 11.94 -23.17 -7.20
N LEU A 125 11.44 -24.30 -6.70
CA LEU A 125 11.48 -25.58 -7.43
C LEU A 125 10.65 -25.51 -8.72
N TYR A 126 9.48 -24.88 -8.65
CA TYR A 126 8.63 -24.67 -9.82
C TYR A 126 9.32 -23.82 -10.91
N TYR A 127 10.15 -22.83 -10.53
CA TYR A 127 10.96 -22.08 -11.48
C TYR A 127 11.82 -22.99 -12.36
N TYR A 128 12.51 -23.96 -11.77
CA TYR A 128 13.32 -24.94 -12.53
C TYR A 128 12.46 -25.89 -13.36
N GLN A 129 11.34 -26.36 -12.83
CA GLN A 129 10.43 -27.30 -13.52
C GLN A 129 9.70 -26.65 -14.69
N SER A 130 9.38 -25.36 -14.58
CA SER A 130 8.60 -24.64 -15.59
C SER A 130 9.45 -23.93 -16.65
N GLY A 131 10.78 -24.03 -16.57
CA GLY A 131 11.68 -23.34 -17.50
C GLY A 131 11.76 -21.83 -17.32
N GLY A 132 11.75 -21.36 -16.05
CA GLY A 132 11.99 -19.95 -15.71
C GLY A 132 10.73 -19.13 -15.37
N ARG A 133 9.60 -19.78 -15.06
CA ARG A 133 8.42 -19.09 -14.53
C ARG A 133 8.52 -19.02 -13.00
N ILE A 134 8.50 -17.83 -12.46
CA ILE A 134 8.54 -17.60 -11.03
C ILE A 134 7.22 -16.95 -10.58
N ARG A 135 6.64 -17.47 -9.49
CA ARG A 135 5.42 -16.91 -8.91
C ARG A 135 5.45 -17.06 -7.41
N ARG A 136 5.27 -15.97 -6.70
CA ARG A 136 5.25 -15.97 -5.24
C ARG A 136 4.05 -16.75 -4.68
N PRO A 137 4.25 -17.60 -3.66
CA PRO A 137 3.15 -18.17 -2.88
C PRO A 137 2.39 -17.06 -2.14
N VAL A 138 1.05 -17.17 -2.07
CA VAL A 138 0.17 -16.13 -1.50
C VAL A 138 0.47 -15.84 -0.02
N ASN A 139 0.95 -16.83 0.71
CA ASN A 139 1.25 -16.76 2.13
C ASN A 139 2.68 -16.34 2.47
N VAL A 140 3.48 -15.97 1.49
CA VAL A 140 4.87 -15.52 1.67
C VAL A 140 4.93 -14.01 1.40
N PRO A 141 5.47 -13.19 2.31
CA PRO A 141 5.75 -11.79 2.08
C PRO A 141 6.70 -11.56 0.90
N ILE A 142 6.61 -10.39 0.27
CA ILE A 142 7.37 -10.06 -0.96
C ILE A 142 8.88 -9.99 -0.67
N ASP A 143 9.25 -9.37 0.44
CA ASP A 143 10.62 -9.23 0.94
C ASP A 143 11.28 -10.60 1.15
N ILE A 144 10.64 -11.49 1.90
CA ILE A 144 11.14 -12.85 2.15
C ILE A 144 11.33 -13.61 0.84
N PHE A 145 10.37 -13.48 -0.10
CA PHE A 145 10.49 -14.20 -1.38
C PHE A 145 11.57 -13.61 -2.28
N SER A 146 11.79 -12.29 -2.25
CA SER A 146 12.90 -11.62 -2.95
C SER A 146 14.26 -12.12 -2.46
N GLU A 147 14.42 -12.28 -1.14
CA GLU A 147 15.62 -12.85 -0.55
C GLU A 147 15.88 -14.29 -0.98
N GLU A 148 14.83 -15.11 -1.07
CA GLU A 148 14.97 -16.48 -1.56
C GLU A 148 15.42 -16.52 -3.03
N ILE A 149 14.89 -15.65 -3.88
CA ILE A 149 15.35 -15.52 -5.28
C ILE A 149 16.83 -15.17 -5.33
N ARG A 150 17.27 -14.24 -4.47
CA ARG A 150 18.70 -13.83 -4.37
C ARG A 150 19.55 -14.98 -3.84
N PHE A 151 19.12 -15.65 -2.78
CA PHE A 151 19.86 -16.76 -2.17
C PHE A 151 20.09 -17.91 -3.15
N TYR A 152 19.05 -18.36 -3.88
CA TYR A 152 19.18 -19.42 -4.88
C TYR A 152 19.83 -18.95 -6.18
N GLN A 153 20.23 -17.67 -6.28
CA GLN A 153 20.94 -17.09 -7.42
C GLN A 153 20.21 -17.32 -8.74
N LEU A 154 18.89 -17.11 -8.77
CA LEU A 154 18.08 -17.32 -9.98
C LEU A 154 18.39 -16.31 -11.09
N GLY A 155 19.17 -15.27 -10.79
CA GLY A 155 19.62 -14.26 -11.72
C GLY A 155 18.73 -13.01 -11.79
N ALA A 156 19.29 -11.95 -12.40
CA ALA A 156 18.59 -10.66 -12.51
C ALA A 156 17.31 -10.75 -13.34
N GLY A 157 17.29 -11.58 -14.38
CA GLY A 157 16.09 -11.77 -15.21
C GLY A 157 14.93 -12.44 -14.49
N ALA A 158 15.19 -13.36 -13.55
CA ALA A 158 14.15 -13.96 -12.71
C ALA A 158 13.60 -12.93 -11.71
N MET A 159 14.46 -12.11 -11.12
CA MET A 159 14.08 -11.03 -10.21
C MET A 159 13.27 -9.95 -10.93
N GLU A 160 13.68 -9.52 -12.13
CA GLU A 160 12.96 -8.54 -12.93
C GLU A 160 11.56 -9.04 -13.30
N LYS A 161 11.46 -10.30 -13.73
CA LYS A 161 10.19 -10.93 -14.08
C LYS A 161 9.26 -11.10 -12.87
N PHE A 162 9.83 -11.48 -11.72
CA PHE A 162 9.10 -11.52 -10.46
C PHE A 162 8.55 -10.15 -10.08
N ARG A 163 9.37 -9.10 -10.17
CA ARG A 163 8.94 -7.72 -9.92
C ARG A 163 7.84 -7.26 -10.88
N GLU A 164 7.96 -7.61 -12.16
CA GLU A 164 6.94 -7.30 -13.16
C GLU A 164 5.62 -8.00 -12.86
N ASP A 165 5.65 -9.31 -12.52
CA ASP A 165 4.47 -10.10 -12.18
C ASP A 165 3.78 -9.62 -10.87
N GLU A 166 4.55 -9.11 -9.90
CA GLU A 166 4.03 -8.48 -8.67
C GLU A 166 3.59 -7.02 -8.91
N GLY A 167 3.68 -6.52 -10.15
CA GLY A 167 3.24 -5.18 -10.52
C GLY A 167 4.24 -4.07 -10.19
N PHE A 168 5.50 -4.42 -9.89
CA PHE A 168 6.57 -3.43 -9.87
C PHE A 168 6.78 -2.94 -11.29
N ILE A 169 6.21 -1.78 -11.57
CA ILE A 169 6.44 -1.12 -12.85
C ILE A 169 7.93 -0.78 -12.89
N LYS A 170 8.62 -1.25 -13.92
CA LYS A 170 9.97 -0.79 -14.23
C LYS A 170 9.94 0.74 -14.14
N GLU A 171 10.81 1.35 -13.33
CA GLU A 171 10.93 2.80 -13.34
C GLU A 171 11.11 3.20 -14.79
N ASP A 172 10.09 3.88 -15.36
CA ASP A 172 10.22 4.49 -16.68
C ASP A 172 11.50 5.31 -16.67
N GLU A 173 12.42 5.03 -17.58
CA GLU A 173 13.68 5.77 -17.71
C GLU A 173 13.33 7.25 -17.58
N ARG A 174 13.90 7.92 -16.58
CA ARG A 174 13.62 9.32 -16.26
C ARG A 174 13.79 10.14 -17.53
N VAL A 175 12.68 10.51 -18.16
CA VAL A 175 12.72 11.29 -19.39
C VAL A 175 13.27 12.67 -19.05
N LEU A 176 14.56 12.86 -19.25
CA LEU A 176 15.24 14.12 -19.00
C LEU A 176 15.17 15.04 -20.21
N PRO A 177 15.11 16.36 -20.01
CA PRO A 177 15.19 17.34 -21.09
C PRO A 177 16.50 17.20 -21.88
N LYS A 178 16.44 17.42 -23.19
CA LYS A 178 17.61 17.29 -24.08
C LYS A 178 18.65 18.40 -23.91
N ARG A 179 18.27 19.58 -23.41
CA ARG A 179 19.17 20.72 -23.19
C ARG A 179 19.73 20.66 -21.77
N GLU A 180 21.05 20.74 -21.62
CA GLU A 180 21.73 20.66 -20.34
C GLU A 180 21.24 21.67 -19.30
N PHE A 181 21.01 22.92 -19.71
CA PHE A 181 20.44 23.94 -18.80
C PHE A 181 19.04 23.56 -18.32
N GLN A 182 18.15 23.11 -19.22
CA GLN A 182 16.81 22.67 -18.82
C GLN A 182 16.84 21.45 -17.92
N LYS A 183 17.78 20.53 -18.15
CA LYS A 183 18.01 19.33 -17.33
C LYS A 183 18.45 19.71 -15.91
N GLN A 184 19.39 20.65 -15.77
CA GLN A 184 19.84 21.12 -14.46
C GLN A 184 18.71 21.80 -13.69
N VAL A 185 17.94 22.68 -14.34
CA VAL A 185 16.79 23.35 -13.73
C VAL A 185 15.70 22.36 -13.37
N TRP A 186 15.44 21.37 -14.24
CA TRP A 186 14.46 20.31 -13.96
C TRP A 186 14.85 19.47 -12.75
N LEU A 187 16.11 19.03 -12.67
CA LEU A 187 16.64 18.28 -11.53
C LEU A 187 16.58 19.10 -10.23
N LEU A 188 16.82 20.40 -10.31
CA LEU A 188 16.82 21.29 -9.15
C LEU A 188 15.42 21.45 -8.51
N PHE A 189 14.35 21.48 -9.31
CA PHE A 189 12.99 21.71 -8.83
C PHE A 189 12.15 20.46 -8.66
N GLU A 190 12.41 19.39 -9.42
CA GLU A 190 11.60 18.16 -9.39
C GLU A 190 12.23 17.07 -8.51
N TYR A 191 13.56 17.04 -8.38
CA TYR A 191 14.28 16.00 -7.64
C TYR A 191 15.09 16.59 -6.49
N PRO A 192 14.52 16.73 -5.29
CA PRO A 192 15.21 17.33 -4.12
C PRO A 192 16.45 16.54 -3.68
N GLU A 193 16.55 15.28 -4.07
CA GLU A 193 17.68 14.40 -3.73
C GLU A 193 18.88 14.57 -4.66
N SER A 194 18.72 15.27 -5.80
CA SER A 194 19.76 15.42 -6.81
C SER A 194 20.94 16.27 -6.37
N SER A 195 20.73 17.24 -5.48
CA SER A 195 21.78 18.17 -5.03
C SER A 195 21.42 18.91 -3.75
N GLY A 196 22.44 19.43 -3.03
CA GLY A 196 22.24 20.29 -1.86
C GLY A 196 21.32 21.49 -2.10
N PRO A 197 21.51 22.28 -3.18
CA PRO A 197 20.61 23.38 -3.53
C PRO A 197 19.18 22.93 -3.81
N ALA A 198 18.97 21.74 -4.40
CA ALA A 198 17.63 21.19 -4.65
C ALA A 198 16.87 20.93 -3.34
N ARG A 199 17.55 20.35 -2.34
CA ARG A 199 16.99 20.19 -0.97
C ARG A 199 16.63 21.52 -0.36
N GLY A 200 17.49 22.54 -0.51
CA GLY A 200 17.22 23.90 0.00
C GLY A 200 15.94 24.48 -0.61
N ILE A 201 15.74 24.39 -1.92
CA ILE A 201 14.52 24.85 -2.59
C ILE A 201 13.30 24.08 -2.11
N ALA A 202 13.40 22.75 -1.97
CA ALA A 202 12.30 21.92 -1.46
C ALA A 202 11.89 22.34 -0.03
N ILE A 203 12.86 22.60 0.86
CA ILE A 203 12.59 23.08 2.22
C ILE A 203 11.90 24.44 2.19
N VAL A 204 12.38 25.37 1.37
CA VAL A 204 11.76 26.69 1.21
C VAL A 204 10.32 26.55 0.70
N SER A 205 10.07 25.69 -0.31
CA SER A 205 8.72 25.44 -0.81
C SER A 205 7.79 24.88 0.28
N VAL A 206 8.26 23.92 1.08
CA VAL A 206 7.49 23.38 2.22
C VAL A 206 7.17 24.47 3.23
N LEU A 207 8.14 25.31 3.61
CA LEU A 207 7.92 26.42 4.55
C LEU A 207 6.90 27.42 4.01
N VAL A 208 6.99 27.81 2.73
CA VAL A 208 6.01 28.71 2.11
C VAL A 208 4.61 28.10 2.08
N ILE A 209 4.48 26.79 1.82
CA ILE A 209 3.20 26.07 1.88
C ILE A 209 2.63 26.15 3.30
N LEU A 210 3.43 25.84 4.34
CA LEU A 210 3.00 25.87 5.72
C LEU A 210 2.58 27.28 6.15
N ILE A 211 3.37 28.32 5.83
CA ILE A 211 3.03 29.72 6.09
C ILE A 211 1.69 30.06 5.43
N SER A 212 1.50 29.69 4.18
CA SER A 212 0.26 29.95 3.44
C SER A 212 -0.97 29.28 4.08
N ILE A 213 -0.81 28.06 4.65
CA ILE A 213 -1.88 27.34 5.36
C ILE A 213 -2.18 28.06 6.70
N VAL A 214 -1.15 28.42 7.47
CA VAL A 214 -1.30 29.11 8.74
C VAL A 214 -2.00 30.46 8.55
N ILE A 215 -1.58 31.25 7.56
CA ILE A 215 -2.24 32.54 7.21
C ILE A 215 -3.69 32.35 6.85
N PHE A 216 -4.00 31.34 6.04
CA PHE A 216 -5.38 31.00 5.69
C PHE A 216 -6.23 30.66 6.93
N CYS A 217 -5.68 29.91 7.89
CA CYS A 217 -6.38 29.62 9.15
C CYS A 217 -6.54 30.87 10.01
N MET A 218 -5.51 31.70 10.13
CA MET A 218 -5.56 32.92 10.93
C MET A 218 -6.53 33.97 10.36
N GLU A 219 -6.67 34.05 9.04
CA GLU A 219 -7.64 34.94 8.39
C GLU A 219 -9.09 34.64 8.79
N THR A 220 -9.40 33.43 9.25
CA THR A 220 -10.75 33.03 9.68
C THR A 220 -11.05 33.34 11.14
N LEU A 221 -10.05 33.70 11.96
CA LEU A 221 -10.25 34.02 13.37
C LEU A 221 -11.10 35.30 13.54
N PRO A 222 -12.06 35.29 14.48
CA PRO A 222 -12.95 36.44 14.68
C PRO A 222 -12.18 37.71 15.02
N GLU A 223 -11.10 37.62 15.79
CA GLU A 223 -10.28 38.77 16.21
C GLU A 223 -9.72 39.57 15.02
N PHE A 224 -9.24 38.86 13.98
CA PHE A 224 -8.69 39.50 12.78
C PHE A 224 -9.79 39.95 11.81
N ARG A 225 -10.95 39.25 11.79
CA ARG A 225 -12.11 39.68 11.00
C ARG A 225 -12.68 40.99 11.52
N ASP A 226 -12.84 41.14 12.85
CA ASP A 226 -13.40 42.33 13.47
C ASP A 226 -12.52 43.56 13.22
N VAL A 227 -11.20 43.38 13.17
CA VAL A 227 -10.26 44.46 12.83
C VAL A 227 -10.46 44.93 11.39
N ARG A 228 -10.63 43.99 10.48
CA ARG A 228 -10.88 44.28 9.04
C ARG A 228 -12.23 44.99 8.85
N ASP A 229 -13.29 44.49 9.50
CA ASP A 229 -14.64 45.04 9.39
C ASP A 229 -14.70 46.46 10.03
N ARG A 230 -13.97 46.72 11.12
CA ARG A 230 -13.84 48.05 11.70
C ARG A 230 -13.05 49.02 10.81
N ALA A 231 -12.04 48.53 10.09
CA ALA A 231 -11.26 49.37 9.17
C ALA A 231 -12.09 49.78 7.95
N THR A 232 -13.08 48.96 7.54
CA THR A 232 -14.00 49.25 6.43
C THR A 232 -15.20 50.12 6.83
N VAL A 233 -15.57 50.17 8.14
CA VAL A 233 -16.72 50.89 8.69
C VAL A 233 -16.31 52.16 9.43
N ALA A 234 -15.07 52.69 9.28
CA ALA A 234 -14.66 53.95 9.88
C ALA A 234 -15.63 55.08 9.44
N PRO A 235 -16.35 55.74 10.39
CA PRO A 235 -17.31 56.77 10.01
C PRO A 235 -16.61 57.93 9.35
N ALA A 236 -17.19 58.42 8.27
CA ALA A 236 -16.75 59.62 7.54
C ALA A 236 -16.80 60.85 8.51
N VAL A 237 -15.69 61.17 9.14
CA VAL A 237 -15.50 62.41 9.83
C VAL A 237 -15.06 63.42 8.76
N ASN A 238 -15.92 64.41 8.48
CA ASN A 238 -15.71 65.50 7.53
C ASN A 238 -15.92 65.21 6.02
N GLY A 239 -17.03 64.58 5.61
CA GLY A 239 -17.51 64.77 4.24
C GLY A 239 -16.66 64.26 3.07
N THR A 240 -15.53 63.64 3.35
CA THR A 240 -14.71 62.91 2.39
C THR A 240 -15.14 61.45 2.44
N ALA A 241 -15.50 60.92 1.27
CA ALA A 241 -15.84 59.49 1.13
C ALA A 241 -14.79 58.61 1.83
N PRO A 242 -15.19 57.59 2.62
CA PRO A 242 -14.24 56.76 3.31
C PRO A 242 -13.28 56.16 2.27
N TYR A 243 -12.01 56.47 2.39
CA TYR A 243 -10.95 55.87 1.59
C TYR A 243 -10.92 54.38 1.97
N ALA A 244 -11.47 53.54 1.08
CA ALA A 244 -11.38 52.11 1.28
C ALA A 244 -9.88 51.76 1.40
N PRO A 245 -9.44 51.17 2.50
CA PRO A 245 -8.05 50.83 2.69
C PRO A 245 -7.58 49.97 1.53
N SER A 246 -6.43 50.34 0.95
CA SER A 246 -5.89 49.57 -0.18
C SER A 246 -5.61 48.15 0.32
N PRO A 247 -5.88 47.10 -0.48
CA PRO A 247 -5.64 45.69 -0.08
C PRO A 247 -4.20 45.43 0.34
N PHE A 248 -3.27 46.25 -0.14
CA PHE A 248 -1.85 46.20 0.22
C PHE A 248 -1.54 46.68 1.66
N THR A 249 -2.49 47.20 2.36
CA THR A 249 -2.34 47.59 3.78
C THR A 249 -2.64 46.42 4.71
N ASP A 250 -3.33 45.39 4.25
CA ASP A 250 -3.64 44.19 5.01
C ASP A 250 -2.42 43.23 5.02
N PRO A 251 -1.80 42.97 6.19
CA PRO A 251 -0.62 42.13 6.26
C PRO A 251 -0.88 40.69 5.78
N PHE A 252 -2.09 40.15 5.97
CA PHE A 252 -2.46 38.81 5.47
C PHE A 252 -2.47 38.75 3.95
N PHE A 253 -3.01 39.77 3.29
CA PHE A 253 -3.02 39.88 1.85
C PHE A 253 -1.60 39.96 1.27
N VAL A 254 -0.71 40.71 1.90
CA VAL A 254 0.70 40.84 1.45
C VAL A 254 1.43 39.52 1.55
N ILE A 255 1.30 38.81 2.69
CA ILE A 255 1.96 37.49 2.87
C ILE A 255 1.37 36.47 1.89
N GLU A 256 0.05 36.43 1.73
CA GLU A 256 -0.59 35.54 0.74
C GLU A 256 -0.07 35.83 -0.68
N THR A 257 0.02 37.09 -1.08
CA THR A 257 0.56 37.50 -2.37
C THR A 257 1.99 37.00 -2.56
N LEU A 258 2.86 37.13 -1.58
CA LEU A 258 4.23 36.63 -1.65
C LEU A 258 4.27 35.11 -1.80
N CYS A 259 3.42 34.37 -1.09
CA CYS A 259 3.31 32.92 -1.24
C CYS A 259 2.86 32.53 -2.66
N ILE A 260 1.87 33.24 -3.22
CA ILE A 260 1.37 32.97 -4.59
C ILE A 260 2.41 33.31 -5.66
N ILE A 261 3.18 34.39 -5.48
CA ILE A 261 4.31 34.71 -6.36
C ILE A 261 5.31 33.55 -6.37
N TRP A 262 5.66 33.02 -5.20
CA TRP A 262 6.54 31.87 -5.10
C TRP A 262 5.97 30.63 -5.82
N PHE A 263 4.71 30.30 -5.57
CA PHE A 263 4.06 29.14 -6.20
C PHE A 263 3.96 29.30 -7.73
N SER A 264 3.64 30.50 -8.19
CA SER A 264 3.59 30.81 -9.62
C SER A 264 4.96 30.69 -10.28
N PHE A 265 5.99 31.24 -9.62
CA PHE A 265 7.38 31.12 -10.08
C PHE A 265 7.80 29.66 -10.18
N GLU A 266 7.58 28.88 -9.12
CA GLU A 266 7.89 27.44 -9.06
C GLU A 266 7.21 26.66 -10.19
N LEU A 267 5.92 26.89 -10.41
CA LEU A 267 5.16 26.24 -11.48
C LEU A 267 5.66 26.62 -12.87
N LEU A 268 5.95 27.91 -13.10
CA LEU A 268 6.47 28.41 -14.38
C LEU A 268 7.84 27.80 -14.68
N VAL A 269 8.75 27.79 -13.73
CA VAL A 269 10.08 27.20 -13.92
C VAL A 269 9.98 25.74 -14.29
N ARG A 270 9.15 24.94 -13.59
CA ARG A 270 8.90 23.54 -13.93
C ARG A 270 8.28 23.38 -15.31
N PHE A 271 7.31 24.21 -15.68
CA PHE A 271 6.69 24.16 -16.99
C PHE A 271 7.68 24.44 -18.13
N PHE A 272 8.60 25.41 -17.97
CA PHE A 272 9.63 25.69 -18.96
C PHE A 272 10.72 24.63 -19.03
N ALA A 273 11.05 24.02 -17.88
CA ALA A 273 12.08 22.99 -17.79
C ALA A 273 11.59 21.59 -18.17
N CYS A 274 10.28 21.33 -18.20
CA CYS A 274 9.71 19.99 -18.42
C CYS A 274 10.09 19.42 -19.81
N PRO A 275 10.35 18.11 -19.91
CA PRO A 275 10.69 17.45 -21.18
C PRO A 275 9.49 17.34 -22.13
N SER A 276 8.27 17.17 -21.60
CA SER A 276 7.02 17.02 -22.35
C SER A 276 5.91 17.82 -21.71
N LYS A 277 5.41 18.85 -22.39
CA LYS A 277 4.35 19.74 -21.90
C LYS A 277 2.99 19.04 -21.75
N THR A 278 2.71 18.07 -22.61
CA THR A 278 1.45 17.30 -22.57
C THR A 278 1.39 16.37 -21.38
N THR A 279 2.49 15.69 -21.07
CA THR A 279 2.62 14.82 -19.88
C THR A 279 2.59 15.67 -18.61
N PHE A 280 3.26 16.82 -18.61
CA PHE A 280 3.24 17.77 -17.50
C PHE A 280 1.83 18.22 -17.14
N SER A 281 1.01 18.61 -18.11
CA SER A 281 -0.38 19.07 -17.87
C SER A 281 -1.32 17.97 -17.38
N LYS A 282 -1.03 16.70 -17.67
CA LYS A 282 -1.84 15.56 -17.23
C LYS A 282 -1.44 15.02 -15.85
N ASN A 283 -0.27 15.42 -15.37
CA ASN A 283 0.20 14.98 -14.06
C ASN A 283 -0.65 15.61 -12.95
N ILE A 284 -1.19 14.77 -12.05
CA ILE A 284 -2.09 15.19 -10.99
C ILE A 284 -1.45 16.20 -10.02
N MET A 285 -0.13 16.06 -9.78
CA MET A 285 0.63 16.98 -8.92
C MET A 285 0.68 18.39 -9.49
N ASN A 286 0.82 18.53 -10.80
CA ASN A 286 0.82 19.82 -11.47
C ASN A 286 -0.58 20.43 -11.56
N ILE A 287 -1.62 19.61 -11.68
CA ILE A 287 -3.01 20.06 -11.58
C ILE A 287 -3.30 20.65 -10.20
N ILE A 288 -2.83 20.00 -9.15
CA ILE A 288 -2.95 20.50 -7.77
C ILE A 288 -2.24 21.85 -7.64
N ASP A 289 -1.04 22.02 -8.20
CA ASP A 289 -0.32 23.29 -8.18
C ASP A 289 -1.11 24.40 -8.88
N ILE A 290 -1.75 24.12 -9.99
CA ILE A 290 -2.59 25.07 -10.73
C ILE A 290 -3.84 25.43 -9.91
N VAL A 291 -4.55 24.43 -9.37
CA VAL A 291 -5.75 24.63 -8.54
C VAL A 291 -5.46 25.46 -7.29
N ALA A 292 -4.25 25.32 -6.72
CA ALA A 292 -3.84 26.10 -5.56
C ALA A 292 -3.65 27.60 -5.85
N ILE A 293 -3.32 27.96 -7.09
CA ILE A 293 -3.00 29.32 -7.53
C ILE A 293 -4.23 30.06 -8.09
N ILE A 294 -5.08 29.37 -8.85
CA ILE A 294 -6.24 29.94 -9.57
C ILE A 294 -7.16 30.78 -8.65
N PRO A 295 -7.55 30.36 -7.43
CA PRO A 295 -8.48 31.12 -6.58
C PRO A 295 -7.98 32.52 -6.28
N TYR A 296 -6.68 32.71 -6.08
CA TYR A 296 -6.10 34.01 -5.83
C TYR A 296 -6.27 34.95 -7.03
N PHE A 297 -5.95 34.49 -8.23
CA PHE A 297 -6.07 35.31 -9.45
C PHE A 297 -7.52 35.65 -9.78
N ILE A 298 -8.47 34.73 -9.51
CA ILE A 298 -9.89 35.03 -9.67
C ILE A 298 -10.32 36.12 -8.67
N THR A 299 -9.93 35.99 -7.39
CA THR A 299 -10.26 37.00 -6.37
C THR A 299 -9.65 38.36 -6.73
N LEU A 300 -8.38 38.40 -7.13
CA LEU A 300 -7.72 39.63 -7.55
C LEU A 300 -8.40 40.26 -8.80
N GLY A 301 -8.78 39.42 -9.77
CA GLY A 301 -9.48 39.85 -10.97
C GLY A 301 -10.86 40.44 -10.67
N THR A 302 -11.61 39.82 -9.76
CA THR A 302 -12.93 40.34 -9.33
C THR A 302 -12.79 41.65 -8.57
N ASP A 303 -11.83 41.79 -7.66
CA ASP A 303 -11.57 43.03 -6.91
C ASP A 303 -11.17 44.18 -7.83
N LEU A 304 -10.39 43.92 -8.88
CA LEU A 304 -10.02 44.89 -9.88
C LEU A 304 -11.21 45.31 -10.77
N ALA A 305 -12.07 44.36 -11.16
CA ALA A 305 -13.27 44.61 -11.97
C ALA A 305 -14.33 45.40 -11.17
N GLU A 306 -14.52 45.12 -9.89
CA GLU A 306 -15.45 45.86 -9.02
C GLU A 306 -15.03 47.33 -8.80
N ARG A 307 -13.72 47.60 -8.77
CA ARG A 307 -13.19 48.98 -8.70
C ARG A 307 -13.42 49.77 -9.94
N GLN A 308 -13.53 49.12 -11.12
CA GLN A 308 -13.79 49.79 -12.39
C GLN A 308 -15.26 50.01 -12.68
N THR A 309 -16.15 49.21 -12.12
CA THR A 309 -17.59 49.22 -12.34
C THR A 309 -18.34 49.73 -11.11
N ASN A 310 -18.68 51.01 -11.07
CA ASN A 310 -19.50 51.65 -10.03
C ASN A 310 -20.99 51.20 -10.03
N SER A 311 -21.33 49.96 -10.39
CA SER A 311 -22.70 49.48 -10.52
C SER A 311 -23.15 48.62 -9.35
N SER A 312 -24.09 49.16 -8.59
CA SER A 312 -24.66 48.63 -7.31
C SER A 312 -25.64 47.47 -7.42
N GLY A 313 -25.80 46.83 -8.56
CA GLY A 313 -26.84 45.83 -8.77
C GLY A 313 -26.39 44.36 -8.79
N GLN A 314 -25.06 44.08 -8.90
CA GLN A 314 -24.52 42.75 -9.07
C GLN A 314 -23.77 42.19 -7.82
N GLN A 315 -23.77 42.95 -6.72
CA GLN A 315 -22.92 42.67 -5.55
C GLN A 315 -23.28 41.39 -4.78
N ALA A 316 -24.55 41.01 -4.68
CA ALA A 316 -24.95 39.86 -3.87
C ALA A 316 -24.52 38.50 -4.46
N MET A 317 -24.56 38.38 -5.80
CA MET A 317 -24.16 37.12 -6.47
C MET A 317 -22.63 36.98 -6.54
N SER A 318 -21.91 38.09 -6.66
CA SER A 318 -20.45 38.16 -6.63
C SER A 318 -19.92 37.69 -5.26
N LEU A 319 -20.52 38.14 -4.14
CA LEU A 319 -20.11 37.78 -2.78
C LEU A 319 -20.27 36.27 -2.47
N ALA A 320 -21.30 35.62 -2.99
CA ALA A 320 -21.52 34.18 -2.80
C ALA A 320 -20.45 33.37 -3.55
N ILE A 321 -20.11 33.76 -4.77
CA ILE A 321 -19.06 33.10 -5.59
C ILE A 321 -17.70 33.29 -4.93
N LEU A 322 -17.38 34.48 -4.42
CA LEU A 322 -16.12 34.76 -3.73
C LEU A 322 -15.93 33.91 -2.47
N ARG A 323 -17.03 33.61 -1.74
CA ARG A 323 -16.98 32.69 -0.59
C ARG A 323 -16.58 31.27 -1.01
N VAL A 324 -17.16 30.76 -2.11
CA VAL A 324 -16.83 29.43 -2.63
C VAL A 324 -15.37 29.40 -3.14
N ILE A 325 -14.93 30.45 -3.82
CA ILE A 325 -13.55 30.54 -4.32
C ILE A 325 -12.55 30.57 -3.16
N ARG A 326 -12.87 31.27 -2.05
CA ARG A 326 -12.05 31.22 -0.84
C ARG A 326 -11.93 29.81 -0.26
N LEU A 327 -13.00 29.01 -0.31
CA LEU A 327 -12.97 27.62 0.14
C LEU A 327 -12.00 26.78 -0.70
N VAL A 328 -11.92 27.02 -2.01
CA VAL A 328 -11.01 26.29 -2.91
C VAL A 328 -9.52 26.50 -2.53
N ARG A 329 -9.19 27.58 -1.82
CA ARG A 329 -7.82 27.82 -1.33
C ARG A 329 -7.31 26.72 -0.40
N VAL A 330 -8.20 25.93 0.27
CA VAL A 330 -7.81 24.82 1.12
C VAL A 330 -7.03 23.75 0.36
N PHE A 331 -7.27 23.59 -0.96
CA PHE A 331 -6.58 22.61 -1.79
C PHE A 331 -5.06 22.85 -1.89
N ARG A 332 -4.57 24.03 -1.48
CA ARG A 332 -3.12 24.28 -1.41
C ARG A 332 -2.39 23.32 -0.45
N ILE A 333 -3.09 22.72 0.53
CA ILE A 333 -2.52 21.73 1.44
C ILE A 333 -2.00 20.50 0.67
N PHE A 334 -2.66 20.14 -0.42
CA PHE A 334 -2.23 19.00 -1.24
C PHE A 334 -0.91 19.24 -1.99
N LYS A 335 -0.40 20.49 -2.07
CA LYS A 335 0.95 20.75 -2.58
C LYS A 335 2.03 20.07 -1.72
N LEU A 336 1.73 19.83 -0.43
CA LEU A 336 2.64 19.12 0.47
C LEU A 336 2.89 17.68 0.02
N SER A 337 1.95 17.06 -0.71
CA SER A 337 2.10 15.69 -1.22
C SER A 337 3.29 15.54 -2.17
N ARG A 338 3.70 16.58 -2.89
CA ARG A 338 4.88 16.55 -3.74
C ARG A 338 6.18 16.37 -2.95
N HIS A 339 6.24 16.90 -1.73
CA HIS A 339 7.44 16.92 -0.90
C HIS A 339 7.48 15.77 0.13
N SER A 340 6.46 14.91 0.15
CA SER A 340 6.35 13.78 1.07
C SER A 340 6.09 12.48 0.32
N LYS A 341 7.05 11.56 0.32
CA LYS A 341 6.90 10.22 -0.28
C LYS A 341 5.74 9.46 0.37
N GLY A 342 5.58 9.55 1.69
CA GLY A 342 4.48 8.90 2.39
C GLY A 342 3.09 9.36 1.91
N LEU A 343 2.90 10.66 1.63
CA LEU A 343 1.65 11.16 1.06
C LEU A 343 1.43 10.71 -0.39
N GLN A 344 2.49 10.50 -1.17
CA GLN A 344 2.39 9.94 -2.51
C GLN A 344 1.98 8.48 -2.48
N ILE A 345 2.58 7.68 -1.58
CA ILE A 345 2.22 6.28 -1.34
C ILE A 345 0.76 6.20 -0.89
N LEU A 346 0.34 7.04 0.07
CA LEU A 346 -1.06 7.10 0.50
C LEU A 346 -2.01 7.40 -0.66
N GLY A 347 -1.67 8.35 -1.53
CA GLY A 347 -2.45 8.67 -2.72
C GLY A 347 -2.56 7.50 -3.69
N GLN A 348 -1.48 6.76 -3.92
CA GLN A 348 -1.47 5.55 -4.75
C GLN A 348 -2.32 4.43 -4.12
N THR A 349 -2.20 4.22 -2.81
CA THR A 349 -3.00 3.25 -2.05
C THR A 349 -4.49 3.54 -2.16
N LEU A 350 -4.89 4.80 -1.92
CA LEU A 350 -6.28 5.21 -2.05
C LEU A 350 -6.80 4.98 -3.48
N LYS A 351 -6.00 5.32 -4.49
CA LYS A 351 -6.36 5.09 -5.90
C LYS A 351 -6.52 3.60 -6.22
N ALA A 352 -5.62 2.76 -5.72
CA ALA A 352 -5.70 1.30 -5.92
C ALA A 352 -6.89 0.68 -5.19
N SER A 353 -7.27 1.24 -4.02
CA SER A 353 -8.37 0.75 -3.17
C SER A 353 -9.70 1.45 -3.45
N MET A 354 -9.83 2.20 -4.56
CA MET A 354 -11.07 2.94 -4.87
C MET A 354 -12.30 2.05 -5.00
N ARG A 355 -12.13 0.80 -5.42
CA ARG A 355 -13.21 -0.19 -5.54
C ARG A 355 -13.74 -0.57 -4.16
N GLU A 356 -12.86 -0.88 -3.23
CA GLU A 356 -13.17 -1.26 -1.85
C GLU A 356 -13.77 -0.08 -1.09
N LEU A 357 -13.21 1.11 -1.27
CA LEU A 357 -13.76 2.35 -0.70
C LEU A 357 -15.15 2.67 -1.26
N GLY A 358 -15.36 2.48 -2.57
CA GLY A 358 -16.66 2.66 -3.19
C GLY A 358 -17.70 1.69 -2.64
N LEU A 359 -17.33 0.44 -2.41
CA LEU A 359 -18.17 -0.57 -1.79
C LEU A 359 -18.53 -0.20 -0.34
N LEU A 360 -17.54 0.26 0.44
CA LEU A 360 -17.75 0.76 1.80
C LEU A 360 -18.78 1.89 1.83
N ILE A 361 -18.60 2.91 1.00
CA ILE A 361 -19.49 4.09 0.94
C ILE A 361 -20.89 3.64 0.54
N PHE A 362 -21.01 2.72 -0.39
CA PHE A 362 -22.31 2.19 -0.85
C PHE A 362 -23.05 1.46 0.29
N PHE A 363 -22.40 0.56 1.00
CA PHE A 363 -23.02 -0.13 2.14
C PHE A 363 -23.33 0.79 3.30
N LEU A 364 -22.44 1.76 3.57
CA LEU A 364 -22.68 2.79 4.57
C LEU A 364 -23.94 3.60 4.23
N PHE A 365 -24.08 4.04 2.98
CA PHE A 365 -25.24 4.80 2.51
C PHE A 365 -26.56 4.01 2.66
N ILE A 366 -26.55 2.74 2.25
CA ILE A 366 -27.74 1.86 2.45
C ILE A 366 -28.03 1.70 3.94
N GLY A 367 -27.03 1.46 4.78
CA GLY A 367 -27.17 1.34 6.22
C GLY A 367 -27.73 2.60 6.86
N VAL A 368 -27.27 3.78 6.44
CA VAL A 368 -27.78 5.07 6.90
C VAL A 368 -29.29 5.20 6.62
N ILE A 369 -29.70 4.91 5.39
CA ILE A 369 -31.15 4.99 5.04
C ILE A 369 -31.96 3.99 5.85
N LEU A 370 -31.47 2.75 5.98
CA LEU A 370 -32.19 1.69 6.70
C LEU A 370 -32.35 2.02 8.18
N PHE A 371 -31.25 2.35 8.87
CA PHE A 371 -31.30 2.62 10.31
C PHE A 371 -31.98 3.93 10.67
N SER A 372 -31.86 4.96 9.82
CA SER A 372 -32.58 6.21 10.00
C SER A 372 -34.09 6.02 9.89
N SER A 373 -34.53 5.23 8.91
CA SER A 373 -35.93 4.91 8.78
C SER A 373 -36.43 4.08 9.97
N ALA A 374 -35.65 3.08 10.39
CA ALA A 374 -36.00 2.21 11.51
C ALA A 374 -36.09 2.98 12.83
N VAL A 375 -35.10 3.86 13.13
CA VAL A 375 -35.15 4.67 14.37
C VAL A 375 -36.28 5.69 14.35
N TYR A 376 -36.54 6.34 13.22
CA TYR A 376 -37.63 7.30 13.08
C TYR A 376 -38.94 6.64 13.43
N PHE A 377 -39.29 5.48 12.87
CA PHE A 377 -40.55 4.77 13.20
C PHE A 377 -40.56 4.20 14.62
N ALA A 378 -39.42 3.79 15.18
CA ALA A 378 -39.35 3.32 16.55
C ALA A 378 -39.53 4.42 17.61
N GLU A 379 -39.23 5.67 17.24
CA GLU A 379 -39.29 6.86 18.11
C GLU A 379 -40.50 7.75 17.83
N ALA A 380 -41.29 7.47 16.78
CA ALA A 380 -42.37 8.34 16.28
C ALA A 380 -43.46 8.63 17.31
N ASP A 381 -43.70 7.73 18.26
CA ASP A 381 -44.79 7.84 19.26
C ASP A 381 -44.35 8.60 20.53
N ASP A 382 -43.03 8.88 20.70
CA ASP A 382 -42.52 9.52 21.91
C ASP A 382 -42.32 11.03 21.68
N PRO A 383 -43.03 11.90 22.42
CA PRO A 383 -42.95 13.35 22.29
C PRO A 383 -41.59 13.92 22.74
N SER A 384 -40.74 13.14 23.46
CA SER A 384 -39.40 13.53 23.87
C SER A 384 -38.33 13.17 22.84
N SER A 385 -38.72 12.52 21.75
CA SER A 385 -37.82 12.12 20.68
C SER A 385 -37.27 13.31 19.90
N SER A 386 -35.95 13.29 19.63
CA SER A 386 -35.28 14.29 18.80
C SER A 386 -35.38 13.99 17.29
N PHE A 387 -35.96 12.86 16.89
CA PHE A 387 -36.05 12.44 15.50
C PHE A 387 -37.27 13.01 14.81
N THR A 388 -37.15 14.16 14.14
CA THR A 388 -38.27 14.87 13.52
C THR A 388 -38.63 14.34 12.14
N SER A 389 -37.64 13.78 11.42
CA SER A 389 -37.79 13.22 10.07
C SER A 389 -36.72 12.19 9.75
N ILE A 390 -36.99 11.35 8.74
CA ILE A 390 -35.98 10.37 8.27
C ILE A 390 -34.67 11.05 7.79
N PRO A 391 -34.69 12.16 7.01
CA PRO A 391 -33.47 12.86 6.65
C PRO A 391 -32.74 13.47 7.85
N ASP A 392 -33.43 13.92 8.87
CA ASP A 392 -32.82 14.43 10.11
C ASP A 392 -32.10 13.30 10.85
N ALA A 393 -32.67 12.11 10.89
CA ALA A 393 -32.07 10.91 11.46
C ALA A 393 -30.80 10.41 10.69
N PHE A 394 -30.56 10.86 9.46
CA PHE A 394 -29.32 10.50 8.72
C PHE A 394 -28.07 10.94 9.47
N TRP A 395 -28.11 12.14 10.07
CA TRP A 395 -27.00 12.62 10.88
C TRP A 395 -26.66 11.64 12.02
N TRP A 396 -27.66 11.26 12.80
CA TRP A 396 -27.48 10.29 13.88
C TRP A 396 -26.95 8.95 13.38
N ALA A 397 -27.52 8.42 12.29
CA ALA A 397 -27.11 7.13 11.74
C ALA A 397 -25.65 7.15 11.26
N VAL A 398 -25.23 8.21 10.54
CA VAL A 398 -23.84 8.39 10.12
C VAL A 398 -22.91 8.43 11.33
N VAL A 399 -23.21 9.29 12.32
CA VAL A 399 -22.40 9.49 13.51
C VAL A 399 -22.30 8.22 14.34
N THR A 400 -23.36 7.40 14.39
CA THR A 400 -23.37 6.13 15.11
C THR A 400 -22.59 5.05 14.34
N MET A 401 -22.86 4.87 13.04
CA MET A 401 -22.18 3.85 12.21
C MET A 401 -20.69 4.10 12.08
N THR A 402 -20.27 5.38 12.03
CA THR A 402 -18.85 5.76 11.98
C THR A 402 -18.18 5.78 13.36
N THR A 403 -18.89 5.40 14.41
CA THR A 403 -18.39 5.35 15.81
C THR A 403 -17.98 6.70 16.40
N VAL A 404 -18.43 7.83 15.83
CA VAL A 404 -18.12 9.18 16.34
C VAL A 404 -18.90 9.48 17.63
N GLY A 405 -20.23 9.28 17.61
CA GLY A 405 -21.09 9.34 18.81
C GLY A 405 -21.14 10.70 19.51
N TYR A 406 -21.45 11.79 18.83
CA TYR A 406 -21.54 13.12 19.47
C TYR A 406 -22.54 13.19 20.62
N GLY A 407 -23.61 12.38 20.61
CA GLY A 407 -24.61 12.35 21.66
C GLY A 407 -25.63 13.49 21.59
N ASP A 408 -25.66 14.29 20.55
CA ASP A 408 -26.63 15.34 20.27
C ASP A 408 -28.01 14.79 19.92
N MET A 409 -28.04 13.61 19.28
CA MET A 409 -29.24 12.83 19.00
C MET A 409 -29.05 11.40 19.47
N HIS A 410 -30.03 10.86 20.18
CA HIS A 410 -30.00 9.46 20.63
C HIS A 410 -31.40 8.92 20.85
N PRO A 411 -31.67 7.62 20.62
CA PRO A 411 -32.97 7.03 20.87
C PRO A 411 -33.30 6.94 22.36
N VAL A 412 -34.53 7.31 22.72
CA VAL A 412 -35.05 7.30 24.09
C VAL A 412 -35.89 6.06 24.38
N THR A 413 -36.66 5.56 23.39
CA THR A 413 -37.53 4.39 23.54
C THR A 413 -36.72 3.07 23.58
N ILE A 414 -37.32 2.01 24.10
CA ILE A 414 -36.72 0.66 24.10
C ILE A 414 -36.54 0.18 22.66
N GLY A 415 -37.52 0.41 21.79
CA GLY A 415 -37.41 0.05 20.36
C GLY A 415 -36.28 0.77 19.65
N GLY A 416 -36.17 2.09 19.87
CA GLY A 416 -35.09 2.91 19.32
C GLY A 416 -33.71 2.49 19.81
N LYS A 417 -33.54 2.11 21.09
CA LYS A 417 -32.29 1.61 21.64
C LYS A 417 -31.88 0.27 21.05
N ILE A 418 -32.83 -0.62 20.74
CA ILE A 418 -32.51 -1.88 20.02
C ILE A 418 -32.00 -1.56 18.60
N VAL A 419 -32.72 -0.68 17.87
CA VAL A 419 -32.26 -0.23 16.54
C VAL A 419 -30.88 0.41 16.61
N GLY A 420 -30.62 1.25 17.61
CA GLY A 420 -29.33 1.89 17.82
C GLY A 420 -28.20 0.90 18.08
N SER A 421 -28.47 -0.14 18.85
CA SER A 421 -27.48 -1.21 19.12
C SER A 421 -27.15 -1.98 17.85
N LEU A 422 -28.14 -2.31 17.03
CA LEU A 422 -27.90 -2.98 15.74
C LEU A 422 -27.16 -2.06 14.76
N CYS A 423 -27.49 -0.77 14.74
CA CYS A 423 -26.83 0.23 13.94
C CYS A 423 -25.34 0.33 14.28
N ALA A 424 -25.00 0.36 15.57
CA ALA A 424 -23.61 0.42 16.03
C ALA A 424 -22.82 -0.83 15.60
N ILE A 425 -23.37 -2.03 15.79
CA ILE A 425 -22.74 -3.29 15.37
C ILE A 425 -22.54 -3.33 13.85
N ALA A 426 -23.58 -3.01 13.08
CA ALA A 426 -23.52 -2.99 11.62
C ALA A 426 -22.47 -1.98 11.10
N GLY A 427 -22.38 -0.80 11.74
CA GLY A 427 -21.39 0.22 11.41
C GLY A 427 -19.95 -0.28 11.57
N VAL A 428 -19.64 -0.88 12.73
CA VAL A 428 -18.32 -1.45 13.00
C VAL A 428 -17.95 -2.53 11.98
N LEU A 429 -18.90 -3.45 11.69
CA LEU A 429 -18.65 -4.51 10.70
C LEU A 429 -18.43 -3.96 9.29
N THR A 430 -19.21 -2.95 8.89
CA THR A 430 -19.08 -2.32 7.57
C THR A 430 -17.72 -1.69 7.38
N ILE A 431 -17.16 -1.04 8.41
CA ILE A 431 -15.84 -0.40 8.35
C ILE A 431 -14.71 -1.44 8.44
N ALA A 432 -14.89 -2.47 9.28
CA ALA A 432 -13.83 -3.45 9.53
C ALA A 432 -13.48 -4.31 8.29
N LEU A 433 -14.43 -4.57 7.40
CA LEU A 433 -14.23 -5.44 6.25
C LEU A 433 -13.24 -4.91 5.20
N PRO A 434 -13.27 -3.63 4.75
CA PRO A 434 -12.34 -3.12 3.74
C PRO A 434 -10.95 -2.78 4.28
N VAL A 435 -10.81 -2.53 5.58
CA VAL A 435 -9.55 -2.07 6.20
C VAL A 435 -8.37 -3.00 5.91
N PRO A 436 -8.47 -4.34 6.05
CA PRO A 436 -7.34 -5.23 5.78
C PRO A 436 -6.83 -5.14 4.34
N VAL A 437 -7.72 -4.94 3.36
CA VAL A 437 -7.35 -4.80 1.94
C VAL A 437 -6.61 -3.48 1.70
N ILE A 438 -7.09 -2.38 2.31
CA ILE A 438 -6.43 -1.07 2.21
C ILE A 438 -5.04 -1.11 2.85
N VAL A 439 -4.91 -1.73 4.02
CA VAL A 439 -3.61 -1.92 4.71
C VAL A 439 -2.68 -2.79 3.88
N SER A 440 -3.16 -3.87 3.28
CA SER A 440 -2.37 -4.73 2.38
C SER A 440 -1.86 -3.95 1.17
N ASN A 441 -2.72 -3.14 0.53
CA ASN A 441 -2.32 -2.28 -0.58
C ASN A 441 -1.30 -1.21 -0.16
N PHE A 442 -1.46 -0.64 1.06
CA PHE A 442 -0.50 0.31 1.60
C PHE A 442 0.87 -0.32 1.81
N ASN A 443 0.93 -1.47 2.48
CA ASN A 443 2.18 -2.21 2.71
C ASN A 443 2.85 -2.58 1.37
N TYR A 444 2.07 -3.01 0.39
CA TYR A 444 2.56 -3.31 -0.95
C TYR A 444 3.27 -2.10 -1.58
N PHE A 445 2.65 -0.91 -1.60
CA PHE A 445 3.25 0.29 -2.18
C PHE A 445 4.42 0.83 -1.34
N TYR A 446 4.35 0.68 -0.02
CA TYR A 446 5.41 1.10 0.89
C TYR A 446 6.70 0.29 0.67
N HIS A 447 6.61 -1.03 0.69
CA HIS A 447 7.77 -1.91 0.43
C HIS A 447 8.33 -1.72 -0.97
N ARG A 448 7.47 -1.51 -1.95
CA ARG A 448 7.89 -1.21 -3.32
C ARG A 448 8.76 0.05 -3.42
N GLU A 449 8.42 1.10 -2.69
CA GLU A 449 9.15 2.37 -2.71
C GLU A 449 10.48 2.25 -1.95
N THR A 450 10.48 1.58 -0.79
CA THR A 450 11.69 1.37 0.03
C THR A 450 12.70 0.43 -0.62
N GLU A 451 12.28 -0.67 -1.24
CA GLU A 451 13.19 -1.57 -1.97
C GLU A 451 13.82 -0.94 -3.22
N GLY A 452 13.17 0.07 -3.82
CA GLY A 452 13.73 0.86 -4.92
C GLY A 452 14.90 1.77 -4.51
N GLU A 453 15.05 2.07 -3.23
CA GLU A 453 16.08 2.96 -2.69
C GLU A 453 17.34 2.23 -2.21
N GLU A 454 17.31 0.91 -2.00
CA GLU A 454 18.51 0.15 -1.66
C GLU A 454 19.45 0.08 -2.86
N PRO A 455 20.69 0.62 -2.74
CA PRO A 455 21.68 0.45 -3.79
C PRO A 455 21.97 -1.05 -3.96
N PRO A 456 22.23 -1.54 -5.19
CA PRO A 456 22.56 -2.94 -5.40
C PRO A 456 23.83 -3.28 -4.62
N LEU A 457 23.72 -4.08 -3.60
CA LEU A 457 24.79 -4.62 -2.74
C LEU A 457 25.66 -5.63 -3.51
N TYR A 458 26.02 -5.34 -4.77
CA TYR A 458 26.90 -6.14 -5.59
C TYR A 458 28.20 -5.40 -5.90
N ALA A 459 28.98 -5.06 -4.87
CA ALA A 459 30.41 -4.78 -5.03
C ALA A 459 31.14 -4.86 -3.70
N SER A 460 31.07 -5.99 -3.00
CA SER A 460 32.07 -6.31 -1.98
C SER A 460 32.08 -7.81 -1.75
N SER A 461 32.79 -8.53 -2.59
CA SER A 461 33.32 -9.84 -2.23
C SER A 461 34.49 -9.61 -1.26
N GLY A 462 34.25 -9.76 0.01
CA GLY A 462 35.30 -9.68 1.02
C GLY A 462 34.78 -9.78 2.42
N SER A 463 35.04 -10.93 3.03
CA SER A 463 35.01 -11.20 4.48
C SER A 463 33.67 -11.37 5.17
N CYS A 464 33.47 -12.58 5.61
CA CYS A 464 32.39 -13.06 6.46
C CYS A 464 32.39 -12.44 7.89
N GLU A 465 33.34 -11.57 8.21
CA GLU A 465 33.47 -10.90 9.52
C GLU A 465 32.64 -9.60 9.67
N HIS A 466 32.11 -9.08 8.55
CA HIS A 466 31.34 -7.82 8.57
C HIS A 466 29.82 -8.03 8.76
N LEU A 467 29.32 -9.26 8.60
CA LEU A 467 27.88 -9.56 8.76
C LEU A 467 27.46 -9.64 10.22
N GLU A 468 28.31 -10.14 11.11
CA GLU A 468 28.00 -10.16 12.57
C GLU A 468 27.96 -8.74 13.19
N HIS A 469 28.69 -7.78 12.59
CA HIS A 469 28.69 -6.40 13.09
C HIS A 469 27.49 -5.58 12.60
N LEU A 470 26.90 -5.95 11.47
CA LEU A 470 25.69 -5.30 10.94
C LEU A 470 24.40 -5.78 11.65
N GLU A 471 24.28 -7.07 11.96
CA GLU A 471 23.17 -7.59 12.76
C GLU A 471 23.13 -6.98 14.17
N HIS A 472 24.30 -6.67 14.75
CA HIS A 472 24.39 -6.02 16.06
C HIS A 472 23.99 -4.52 15.99
N LEU A 473 24.20 -3.85 14.85
CA LEU A 473 23.80 -2.45 14.64
C LEU A 473 22.30 -2.30 14.37
N GLU A 474 21.71 -3.20 13.57
CA GLU A 474 20.24 -3.21 13.34
C GLU A 474 19.47 -3.49 14.64
N HIS A 475 20.01 -4.36 15.51
CA HIS A 475 19.38 -4.62 16.82
C HIS A 475 19.45 -3.41 17.77
N LEU A 476 20.47 -2.57 17.65
CA LEU A 476 20.63 -1.33 18.42
C LEU A 476 19.72 -0.21 17.90
N GLU A 477 19.59 -0.04 16.58
CA GLU A 477 18.64 0.93 16.00
C GLU A 477 17.18 0.59 16.31
N HIS A 478 16.83 -0.71 16.34
CA HIS A 478 15.49 -1.14 16.74
C HIS A 478 15.20 -0.86 18.22
N LEU A 479 16.19 -0.92 19.08
CA LEU A 479 16.05 -0.57 20.51
C LEU A 479 15.96 0.92 20.74
N GLU A 480 16.69 1.75 20.03
CA GLU A 480 16.57 3.21 20.09
C GLU A 480 15.21 3.70 19.57
N HIS A 481 14.66 3.06 18.52
CA HIS A 481 13.33 3.38 18.00
C HIS A 481 12.20 3.00 18.98
N LEU A 482 12.38 1.95 19.76
CA LEU A 482 11.42 1.53 20.80
C LEU A 482 11.50 2.43 22.04
N GLU A 483 12.68 2.92 22.43
CA GLU A 483 12.80 3.92 23.49
C GLU A 483 12.19 5.26 23.11
N HIS A 484 12.30 5.70 21.85
CA HIS A 484 11.67 6.94 21.37
C HIS A 484 10.13 6.88 21.31
N LEU A 485 9.56 5.69 21.12
CA LEU A 485 8.11 5.46 21.13
C LEU A 485 7.52 5.35 22.53
N LEU A 486 8.34 5.13 23.56
CA LEU A 486 7.93 5.07 24.97
C LEU A 486 7.97 6.44 25.66
N TYR A 487 8.50 7.49 25.02
CA TYR A 487 8.61 8.86 25.55
C TYR A 487 7.72 9.89 24.83
N ILE A 488 6.82 9.44 23.94
CA ILE A 488 5.73 10.26 23.37
C ILE A 488 4.38 9.68 23.88
#